data_2b6b114dc31289861e84caf2d0f749a3
#
_entry.id   2b6b114dc31289861e84caf2d0f749a3
#
_cell.length_a   1.000
_cell.length_b   1.000
_cell.length_c   1.000
_cell.angle_alpha   90.00
_cell.angle_beta   90.00
_cell.angle_gamma   90.00
#
_symmetry.space_group_name_H-M   'P 1'
#
loop_
_entity.id
_entity.type
_entity.pdbx_description
1 polymer ?
#
loop_
_entity_poly.entity_id
_entity_poly.type
_entity_poly.pdbx_seq_one_letter_code
_entity_poly.pdbx_strand_id
1 'polypeptide(L)'
;MSAQIRQDYSAKVEAALQHLVNLHLPASYTYRALRFYFEGNDAALKGMGHFFEELSEEKYEGAQRFLKMQNQWSGCPLLQDEQNLSEDKWLSSVDAMEAAMALEKNLNQALLDLHALGSANTDPRLCDFLESHFLEEMKLIKKMGDLLTNLRRLASPQAALSEYLFERLTLKPD
;
A
#
# COMPACT_ATOMS: atom_id res chain seq x y z
N MET A 1 -32.60 -0.42 18.07
CA MET A 1 -31.83 0.49 17.19
C MET A 1 -32.73 1.02 16.12
N SER A 2 -32.73 2.31 15.93
CA SER A 2 -33.51 2.92 14.86
C SER A 2 -32.91 2.60 13.49
N ALA A 3 -33.74 2.53 12.47
CA ALA A 3 -33.31 2.36 11.08
C ALA A 3 -32.29 3.44 10.67
N GLN A 4 -32.41 4.63 11.23
CA GLN A 4 -31.52 5.77 10.98
C GLN A 4 -30.07 5.46 11.39
N ILE A 5 -29.86 4.86 12.56
CA ILE A 5 -28.51 4.50 13.05
C ILE A 5 -27.85 3.48 12.11
N ARG A 6 -28.62 2.51 11.61
CA ARG A 6 -28.10 1.53 10.64
C ARG A 6 -27.72 2.15 9.31
N GLN A 7 -28.53 3.11 8.83
CA GLN A 7 -28.23 3.82 7.59
C GLN A 7 -26.98 4.68 7.73
N ASP A 8 -26.82 5.38 8.86
CA ASP A 8 -25.64 6.20 9.13
C ASP A 8 -24.37 5.36 9.21
N TYR A 9 -24.42 4.20 9.88
CA TYR A 9 -23.30 3.26 9.94
C TYR A 9 -22.95 2.72 8.56
N SER A 10 -23.94 2.25 7.82
CA SER A 10 -23.76 1.70 6.48
C SER A 10 -23.15 2.74 5.52
N ALA A 11 -23.62 3.99 5.57
CA ALA A 11 -23.07 5.07 4.78
C ALA A 11 -21.60 5.37 5.14
N LYS A 12 -21.25 5.34 6.42
CA LYS A 12 -19.87 5.55 6.88
C LYS A 12 -18.95 4.41 6.43
N VAL A 13 -19.41 3.16 6.52
CA VAL A 13 -18.64 1.99 6.05
C VAL A 13 -18.43 2.07 4.54
N GLU A 14 -19.46 2.40 3.79
CA GLU A 14 -19.37 2.56 2.35
C GLU A 14 -18.34 3.64 1.95
N ALA A 15 -18.41 4.81 2.60
CA ALA A 15 -17.46 5.89 2.35
C ALA A 15 -16.02 5.49 2.71
N ALA A 16 -15.83 4.76 3.81
CA ALA A 16 -14.51 4.28 4.23
C ALA A 16 -13.95 3.21 3.29
N LEU A 17 -14.79 2.30 2.80
CA LEU A 17 -14.39 1.30 1.80
C LEU A 17 -14.00 1.98 0.49
N GLN A 18 -14.75 2.98 0.04
CA GLN A 18 -14.43 3.76 -1.15
C GLN A 18 -13.10 4.48 -0.98
N HIS A 19 -12.84 5.04 0.19
CA HIS A 19 -11.56 5.67 0.51
C HIS A 19 -10.40 4.68 0.41
N LEU A 20 -10.56 3.46 0.94
CA LEU A 20 -9.54 2.41 0.84
C LEU A 20 -9.26 2.04 -0.61
N VAL A 21 -10.28 1.90 -1.46
CA VAL A 21 -10.10 1.65 -2.89
C VAL A 21 -9.32 2.81 -3.53
N ASN A 22 -9.68 4.05 -3.20
CA ASN A 22 -9.04 5.24 -3.74
C ASN A 22 -7.59 5.42 -3.26
N LEU A 23 -7.19 4.76 -2.18
CA LEU A 23 -5.79 4.71 -1.73
C LEU A 23 -5.02 3.56 -2.39
N HIS A 24 -5.66 2.38 -2.54
CA HIS A 24 -5.01 1.18 -3.08
C HIS A 24 -4.71 1.30 -4.57
N LEU A 25 -5.64 1.80 -5.37
CA LEU A 25 -5.44 1.93 -6.82
C LEU A 25 -4.28 2.87 -7.18
N PRO A 26 -4.22 4.10 -6.65
CA PRO A 26 -3.06 4.96 -6.90
C PRO A 26 -1.76 4.37 -6.36
N ALA A 27 -1.78 3.69 -5.22
CA ALA A 27 -0.60 3.00 -4.69
C ALA A 27 -0.10 1.93 -5.64
N SER A 28 -1.00 1.13 -6.22
CA SER A 28 -0.65 0.13 -7.23
C SER A 28 0.06 0.76 -8.42
N TYR A 29 -0.45 1.87 -8.94
CA TYR A 29 0.15 2.58 -10.06
C TYR A 29 1.50 3.20 -9.69
N THR A 30 1.62 3.75 -8.50
CA THR A 30 2.89 4.30 -7.99
C THR A 30 3.95 3.22 -7.88
N TYR A 31 3.60 2.04 -7.36
CA TYR A 31 4.55 0.91 -7.27
C TYR A 31 4.96 0.39 -8.64
N ARG A 32 4.06 0.40 -9.61
CA ARG A 32 4.41 0.05 -10.99
C ARG A 32 5.39 1.06 -11.59
N ALA A 33 5.19 2.34 -11.33
CA ALA A 33 6.12 3.38 -11.74
C ALA A 33 7.50 3.22 -11.06
N LEU A 34 7.52 2.88 -9.78
CA LEU A 34 8.77 2.58 -9.05
C LEU A 34 9.49 1.38 -9.65
N ARG A 35 8.77 0.34 -10.04
CA ARG A 35 9.36 -0.80 -10.76
C ARG A 35 10.13 -0.32 -11.99
N PHE A 36 9.50 0.46 -12.85
CA PHE A 36 10.15 0.97 -14.06
C PHE A 36 11.32 1.88 -13.75
N TYR A 37 11.24 2.67 -12.70
CA TYR A 37 12.35 3.49 -12.23
C TYR A 37 13.59 2.64 -11.91
N PHE A 38 13.42 1.55 -11.17
CA PHE A 38 14.54 0.67 -10.82
C PHE A 38 15.05 -0.17 -12.00
N GLU A 39 14.19 -0.52 -12.94
CA GLU A 39 14.60 -1.26 -14.15
C GLU A 39 15.33 -0.37 -15.15
N GLY A 40 14.99 0.92 -15.22
CA GLY A 40 15.54 1.86 -16.19
C GLY A 40 16.86 2.53 -15.77
N ASN A 41 17.14 2.60 -14.48
CA ASN A 41 18.35 3.19 -13.95
C ASN A 41 19.37 2.11 -13.65
N ASP A 42 20.36 2.02 -14.52
CA ASP A 42 21.52 1.14 -14.40
C ASP A 42 21.49 0.06 -13.32
N ALA A 43 20.95 -1.01 -13.72
CA ALA A 43 21.50 -2.33 -13.55
C ALA A 43 21.47 -3.00 -12.20
N ALA A 44 21.67 -2.32 -11.13
CA ALA A 44 22.03 -3.04 -9.90
C ALA A 44 20.85 -3.46 -9.05
N LEU A 45 19.63 -3.00 -9.36
CA LEU A 45 18.50 -3.12 -8.44
C LEU A 45 17.30 -3.87 -9.01
N LYS A 46 17.55 -4.96 -9.73
CA LYS A 46 16.47 -5.82 -10.27
C LYS A 46 15.57 -6.38 -9.18
N GLY A 47 16.13 -6.71 -8.01
CA GLY A 47 15.35 -7.17 -6.86
C GLY A 47 14.40 -6.10 -6.33
N MET A 48 14.78 -4.83 -6.37
CA MET A 48 13.90 -3.72 -6.02
C MET A 48 12.73 -3.59 -7.00
N GLY A 49 13.00 -3.72 -8.30
CA GLY A 49 11.96 -3.73 -9.32
C GLY A 49 10.94 -4.84 -9.10
N HIS A 50 11.41 -6.04 -8.84
CA HIS A 50 10.56 -7.19 -8.54
C HIS A 50 9.72 -6.99 -7.28
N PHE A 51 10.34 -6.45 -6.23
CA PHE A 51 9.63 -6.12 -4.98
C PHE A 51 8.47 -5.16 -5.23
N PHE A 52 8.67 -4.09 -5.99
CA PHE A 52 7.61 -3.13 -6.30
C PHE A 52 6.57 -3.68 -7.28
N GLU A 53 6.94 -4.62 -8.15
CA GLU A 53 5.97 -5.32 -8.99
C GLU A 53 5.00 -6.15 -8.14
N GLU A 54 5.52 -6.94 -7.22
CA GLU A 54 4.69 -7.71 -6.30
C GLU A 54 3.77 -6.81 -5.47
N LEU A 55 4.30 -5.70 -4.96
CA LEU A 55 3.50 -4.72 -4.22
C LEU A 55 2.40 -4.10 -5.07
N SER A 56 2.69 -3.78 -6.33
CA SER A 56 1.70 -3.25 -7.27
C SER A 56 0.53 -4.21 -7.44
N GLU A 57 0.84 -5.49 -7.63
CA GLU A 57 -0.18 -6.54 -7.76
C GLU A 57 -1.00 -6.70 -6.48
N GLU A 58 -0.34 -6.75 -5.33
CA GLU A 58 -1.02 -6.86 -4.02
C GLU A 58 -1.98 -5.70 -3.78
N LYS A 59 -1.58 -4.46 -4.09
CA LYS A 59 -2.44 -3.28 -3.92
C LYS A 59 -3.61 -3.29 -4.88
N TYR A 60 -3.42 -3.74 -6.10
CA TYR A 60 -4.49 -3.89 -7.08
C TYR A 60 -5.52 -4.94 -6.61
N GLU A 61 -5.05 -6.09 -6.17
CA GLU A 61 -5.90 -7.15 -5.60
C GLU A 61 -6.64 -6.67 -4.34
N GLY A 62 -5.96 -5.90 -3.50
CA GLY A 62 -6.56 -5.28 -2.32
C GLY A 62 -7.71 -4.34 -2.70
N ALA A 63 -7.51 -3.51 -3.72
CA ALA A 63 -8.57 -2.64 -4.24
C ALA A 63 -9.77 -3.45 -4.72
N GLN A 64 -9.54 -4.54 -5.43
CA GLN A 64 -10.62 -5.42 -5.90
C GLN A 64 -11.40 -6.04 -4.75
N ARG A 65 -10.71 -6.47 -3.69
CA ARG A 65 -11.35 -7.03 -2.50
C ARG A 65 -12.25 -6.00 -1.80
N PHE A 66 -11.78 -4.75 -1.67
CA PHE A 66 -12.58 -3.68 -1.07
C PHE A 66 -13.76 -3.27 -1.94
N LEU A 67 -13.59 -3.24 -3.27
CA LEU A 67 -14.71 -3.03 -4.20
C LEU A 67 -15.77 -4.11 -4.07
N LYS A 68 -15.35 -5.36 -4.00
CA LYS A 68 -16.26 -6.49 -3.83
C LYS A 68 -17.02 -6.41 -2.51
N MET A 69 -16.34 -6.02 -1.43
CA MET A 69 -16.98 -5.80 -0.14
C MET A 69 -17.95 -4.63 -0.20
N GLN A 70 -17.58 -3.52 -0.84
CA GLN A 70 -18.45 -2.37 -1.01
C GLN A 70 -19.75 -2.75 -1.76
N ASN A 71 -19.66 -3.58 -2.79
CA ASN A 71 -20.83 -4.07 -3.53
C ASN A 71 -21.82 -4.85 -2.65
N GLN A 72 -21.31 -5.53 -1.63
CA GLN A 72 -22.17 -6.24 -0.67
C GLN A 72 -22.94 -5.28 0.24
N TRP A 73 -22.46 -4.03 0.39
CA TRP A 73 -23.07 -3.02 1.26
C TRP A 73 -24.02 -2.08 0.52
N SER A 74 -23.69 -1.66 -0.70
CA SER A 74 -24.43 -0.60 -1.39
C SER A 74 -24.73 -0.84 -2.86
N GLY A 75 -24.09 -1.79 -3.47
CA GLY A 75 -24.39 -2.19 -4.84
C GLY A 75 -23.75 -1.36 -5.96
N CYS A 76 -23.17 -0.19 -5.72
CA CYS A 76 -22.62 0.64 -6.81
C CYS A 76 -21.34 1.37 -6.41
N PRO A 77 -20.17 0.85 -6.76
CA PRO A 77 -18.91 1.57 -6.49
C PRO A 77 -18.77 2.76 -7.44
N LEU A 78 -18.43 3.91 -6.87
CA LEU A 78 -18.02 5.08 -7.63
C LEU A 78 -16.51 5.01 -7.80
N LEU A 79 -16.07 4.69 -9.00
CA LEU A 79 -14.65 4.83 -9.35
C LEU A 79 -14.40 6.32 -9.61
N GLN A 80 -13.56 6.93 -8.78
CA GLN A 80 -13.09 8.27 -9.07
C GLN A 80 -12.07 8.20 -10.20
N ASP A 81 -12.12 9.19 -11.09
CA ASP A 81 -11.14 9.34 -12.14
C ASP A 81 -9.72 9.37 -11.55
N GLU A 82 -8.82 8.73 -12.24
CA GLU A 82 -7.41 8.70 -11.89
C GLU A 82 -6.92 10.12 -11.60
N GLN A 83 -6.61 10.38 -10.34
CA GLN A 83 -5.83 11.56 -10.05
C GLN A 83 -4.48 11.38 -10.73
N ASN A 84 -4.12 12.35 -11.56
CA ASN A 84 -2.80 12.39 -12.16
C ASN A 84 -1.76 12.06 -11.10
N LEU A 85 -1.11 10.92 -11.30
CA LEU A 85 0.07 10.59 -10.52
C LEU A 85 1.00 11.78 -10.65
N SER A 86 1.27 12.45 -9.55
CA SER A 86 2.34 13.40 -9.52
C SER A 86 3.57 12.68 -10.07
N GLU A 87 4.22 13.26 -11.07
CA GLU A 87 5.51 12.76 -11.53
C GLU A 87 6.51 12.98 -10.40
N ASP A 88 6.39 12.17 -9.36
CA ASP A 88 7.35 12.20 -8.27
C ASP A 88 8.67 11.70 -8.83
N LYS A 89 9.56 12.62 -9.05
CA LYS A 89 10.92 12.30 -9.47
C LYS A 89 11.68 11.82 -8.26
N TRP A 90 11.76 10.51 -8.12
CA TRP A 90 12.61 9.93 -7.09
C TRP A 90 14.08 10.13 -7.47
N LEU A 91 14.83 10.77 -6.58
CA LEU A 91 16.23 11.09 -6.80
C LEU A 91 17.15 9.93 -6.41
N SER A 92 16.68 9.01 -5.57
CA SER A 92 17.48 7.90 -5.06
C SER A 92 16.59 6.73 -4.62
N SER A 93 17.21 5.57 -4.39
CA SER A 93 16.54 4.39 -3.82
C SER A 93 15.97 4.67 -2.44
N VAL A 94 16.64 5.50 -1.64
CA VAL A 94 16.16 5.92 -0.33
C VAL A 94 14.88 6.75 -0.46
N ASP A 95 14.86 7.74 -1.35
CA ASP A 95 13.66 8.56 -1.60
C ASP A 95 12.48 7.72 -2.07
N ALA A 96 12.72 6.77 -2.97
CA ALA A 96 11.70 5.86 -3.47
C ALA A 96 11.11 5.00 -2.35
N MET A 97 11.97 4.46 -1.47
CA MET A 97 11.52 3.63 -0.34
C MET A 97 10.78 4.46 0.71
N GLU A 98 11.21 5.70 0.98
CA GLU A 98 10.50 6.61 1.88
C GLU A 98 9.12 6.96 1.36
N ALA A 99 8.98 7.22 0.07
CA ALA A 99 7.68 7.47 -0.56
C ALA A 99 6.75 6.25 -0.45
N ALA A 100 7.27 5.06 -0.72
CA ALA A 100 6.54 3.81 -0.58
C ALA A 100 6.08 3.58 0.86
N MET A 101 6.95 3.84 1.83
CA MET A 101 6.62 3.69 3.25
C MET A 101 5.54 4.67 3.70
N ALA A 102 5.56 5.91 3.19
CA ALA A 102 4.51 6.89 3.46
C ALA A 102 3.16 6.43 2.92
N LEU A 103 3.12 5.86 1.71
CA LEU A 103 1.90 5.28 1.15
C LEU A 103 1.34 4.15 2.03
N GLU A 104 2.20 3.24 2.47
CA GLU A 104 1.77 2.12 3.32
C GLU A 104 1.26 2.58 4.68
N LYS A 105 1.87 3.60 5.27
CA LYS A 105 1.38 4.18 6.53
C LYS A 105 0.01 4.82 6.36
N ASN A 106 -0.26 5.48 5.26
CA ASN A 106 -1.57 6.04 4.96
C ASN A 106 -2.63 4.94 4.78
N LEU A 107 -2.29 3.87 4.07
CA LEU A 107 -3.16 2.71 3.92
C LEU A 107 -3.47 2.06 5.27
N ASN A 108 -2.45 1.88 6.10
CA ASN A 108 -2.61 1.32 7.44
C ASN A 108 -3.52 2.16 8.32
N GLN A 109 -3.38 3.49 8.27
CA GLN A 109 -4.24 4.39 9.03
C GLN A 109 -5.71 4.28 8.58
N ALA A 110 -5.95 4.21 7.28
CA ALA A 110 -7.30 4.03 6.75
C ALA A 110 -7.92 2.69 7.18
N LEU A 111 -7.13 1.62 7.22
CA LEU A 111 -7.58 0.32 7.73
C LEU A 111 -7.92 0.39 9.22
N LEU A 112 -7.10 1.06 10.02
CA LEU A 112 -7.35 1.27 11.45
C LEU A 112 -8.64 2.06 11.69
N ASP A 113 -8.86 3.11 10.91
CA ASP A 113 -10.05 3.95 11.04
C ASP A 113 -11.33 3.14 10.73
N LEU A 114 -11.30 2.33 9.70
CA LEU A 114 -12.44 1.46 9.37
C LEU A 114 -12.64 0.37 10.42
N HIS A 115 -11.58 -0.21 10.94
CA HIS A 115 -11.65 -1.20 12.01
C HIS A 115 -12.27 -0.60 13.28
N ALA A 116 -11.87 0.60 13.65
CA ALA A 116 -12.44 1.33 14.80
C ALA A 116 -13.94 1.57 14.61
N LEU A 117 -14.36 1.92 13.40
CA LEU A 117 -15.78 2.10 13.07
C LEU A 117 -16.55 0.79 13.22
N GLY A 118 -16.02 -0.31 12.70
CA GLY A 118 -16.63 -1.64 12.82
C GLY A 118 -16.71 -2.12 14.27
N SER A 119 -15.64 -1.90 15.04
CA SER A 119 -15.57 -2.26 16.45
C SER A 119 -16.59 -1.48 17.30
N ALA A 120 -16.69 -0.17 17.06
CA ALA A 120 -17.66 0.69 17.77
C ALA A 120 -19.12 0.29 17.51
N ASN A 121 -19.40 -0.30 16.35
CA ASN A 121 -20.74 -0.75 15.96
C ASN A 121 -20.95 -2.26 16.12
N THR A 122 -20.01 -2.93 16.75
CA THR A 122 -20.05 -4.37 17.04
C THR A 122 -20.28 -5.20 15.77
N ASP A 123 -19.45 -4.96 14.76
CA ASP A 123 -19.50 -5.67 13.48
C ASP A 123 -18.28 -6.61 13.38
N PRO A 124 -18.41 -7.87 13.87
CA PRO A 124 -17.29 -8.81 13.88
C PRO A 124 -16.89 -9.25 12.47
N ARG A 125 -17.81 -9.25 11.54
CA ARG A 125 -17.56 -9.66 10.16
C ARG A 125 -16.62 -8.70 9.43
N LEU A 126 -16.88 -7.41 9.59
CA LEU A 126 -16.02 -6.36 9.05
C LEU A 126 -14.66 -6.36 9.75
N CYS A 127 -14.64 -6.45 11.07
CA CYS A 127 -13.40 -6.49 11.85
C CYS A 127 -12.52 -7.68 11.49
N ASP A 128 -13.08 -8.88 11.37
CA ASP A 128 -12.33 -10.09 10.98
C ASP A 128 -11.72 -9.94 9.58
N PHE A 129 -12.49 -9.40 8.64
CA PHE A 129 -12.00 -9.13 7.29
C PHE A 129 -10.81 -8.17 7.29
N LEU A 130 -10.90 -7.10 8.08
CA LEU A 130 -9.85 -6.06 8.15
C LEU A 130 -8.61 -6.53 8.91
N GLU A 131 -8.77 -7.39 9.92
CA GLU A 131 -7.65 -7.88 10.75
C GLU A 131 -6.61 -8.63 9.92
N SER A 132 -7.02 -9.44 8.96
CA SER A 132 -6.09 -10.15 8.08
C SER A 132 -5.27 -9.16 7.23
N HIS A 133 -5.92 -8.16 6.66
CA HIS A 133 -5.25 -7.11 5.89
C HIS A 133 -4.31 -6.27 6.76
N PHE A 134 -4.74 -5.93 7.96
CA PHE A 134 -3.96 -5.14 8.91
C PHE A 134 -2.67 -5.85 9.30
N LEU A 135 -2.72 -7.15 9.57
CA LEU A 135 -1.54 -7.94 9.91
C LEU A 135 -0.54 -8.00 8.75
N GLU A 136 -1.03 -8.17 7.53
CA GLU A 136 -0.17 -8.16 6.34
C GLU A 136 0.48 -6.79 6.13
N GLU A 137 -0.27 -5.70 6.31
CA GLU A 137 0.24 -4.34 6.21
C GLU A 137 1.32 -4.06 7.28
N MET A 138 1.14 -4.51 8.50
CA MET A 138 2.13 -4.34 9.57
C MET A 138 3.43 -5.07 9.25
N LYS A 139 3.35 -6.28 8.70
CA LYS A 139 4.53 -7.04 8.26
C LYS A 139 5.26 -6.32 7.13
N LEU A 140 4.51 -5.79 6.18
CA LEU A 140 5.06 -5.06 5.04
C LEU A 140 5.76 -3.77 5.49
N ILE A 141 5.13 -2.99 6.37
CA ILE A 141 5.72 -1.75 6.91
C ILE A 141 7.01 -2.07 7.66
N LYS A 142 7.03 -3.14 8.44
CA LYS A 142 8.25 -3.59 9.12
C LYS A 142 9.34 -3.95 8.12
N LYS A 143 9.02 -4.72 7.10
CA LYS A 143 9.96 -5.11 6.04
C LYS A 143 10.53 -3.87 5.33
N MET A 144 9.67 -2.93 4.97
CA MET A 144 10.09 -1.67 4.34
C MET A 144 10.99 -0.84 5.26
N GLY A 145 10.67 -0.78 6.54
CA GLY A 145 11.49 -0.10 7.53
C GLY A 145 12.89 -0.69 7.65
N ASP A 146 13.00 -2.01 7.66
CA ASP A 146 14.28 -2.72 7.70
C ASP A 146 15.08 -2.47 6.41
N LEU A 147 14.43 -2.52 5.24
CA LEU A 147 15.04 -2.22 3.95
C LEU A 147 15.54 -0.78 3.91
N LEU A 148 14.75 0.17 4.37
CA LEU A 148 15.13 1.58 4.41
C LEU A 148 16.32 1.82 5.34
N THR A 149 16.33 1.19 6.51
CA THR A 149 17.45 1.27 7.44
C THR A 149 18.73 0.75 6.80
N ASN A 150 18.67 -0.36 6.10
CA ASN A 150 19.82 -0.93 5.41
C ASN A 150 20.30 -0.03 4.27
N LEU A 151 19.39 0.53 3.49
CA LEU A 151 19.73 1.49 2.42
C LEU A 151 20.44 2.72 2.98
N ARG A 152 19.96 3.27 4.08
CA ARG A 152 20.59 4.43 4.73
C ARG A 152 22.00 4.12 5.25
N ARG A 153 22.20 2.92 5.80
CA ARG A 153 23.53 2.48 6.27
C ARG A 153 24.51 2.31 5.12
N LEU A 154 24.02 1.86 3.97
CA LEU A 154 24.83 1.64 2.78
C LEU A 154 24.97 2.89 1.92
N ALA A 155 24.24 3.95 2.21
CA ALA A 155 24.35 5.24 1.54
C ALA A 155 25.63 5.95 2.00
N SER A 156 26.75 5.58 1.36
CA SER A 156 28.10 6.09 1.62
C SER A 156 28.74 6.56 0.30
N PRO A 157 29.99 7.06 0.31
CA PRO A 157 30.65 7.50 -0.93
C PRO A 157 30.73 6.47 -2.05
N GLN A 158 30.44 5.20 -1.78
CA GLN A 158 30.40 4.12 -2.76
C GLN A 158 28.96 3.63 -3.00
N ALA A 159 28.05 4.55 -3.22
CA ALA A 159 26.61 4.27 -3.31
C ALA A 159 26.25 3.15 -4.31
N ALA A 160 26.87 3.11 -5.49
CA ALA A 160 26.57 2.09 -6.51
C ALA A 160 26.95 0.67 -6.05
N LEU A 161 28.10 0.51 -5.39
CA LEU A 161 28.52 -0.78 -4.84
C LEU A 161 27.63 -1.19 -3.65
N SER A 162 27.30 -0.23 -2.82
CA SER A 162 26.42 -0.46 -1.66
C SER A 162 25.03 -0.92 -2.09
N GLU A 163 24.44 -0.31 -3.10
CA GLU A 163 23.16 -0.71 -3.67
C GLU A 163 23.21 -2.12 -4.26
N TYR A 164 24.28 -2.44 -4.98
CA TYR A 164 24.49 -3.78 -5.54
C TYR A 164 24.56 -4.85 -4.45
N LEU A 165 25.34 -4.59 -3.40
CA LEU A 165 25.47 -5.52 -2.28
C LEU A 165 24.16 -5.66 -1.51
N PHE A 166 23.45 -4.58 -1.31
CA PHE A 166 22.13 -4.58 -0.68
C PHE A 166 21.15 -5.47 -1.44
N GLU A 167 21.08 -5.34 -2.76
CA GLU A 167 20.20 -6.16 -3.59
C GLU A 167 20.52 -7.65 -3.46
N ARG A 168 21.80 -8.01 -3.56
CA ARG A 168 22.21 -9.41 -3.48
C ARG A 168 21.98 -10.05 -2.13
N LEU A 169 22.11 -9.29 -1.06
CA LEU A 169 22.00 -9.80 0.32
C LEU A 169 20.59 -9.79 0.86
N THR A 170 19.74 -8.89 0.39
CA THR A 170 18.45 -8.60 1.01
C THR A 170 17.26 -8.96 0.11
N LEU A 171 17.39 -8.75 -1.20
CA LEU A 171 16.31 -8.96 -2.18
C LEU A 171 16.75 -9.98 -3.21
N LYS A 172 16.79 -11.25 -2.84
CA LYS A 172 17.10 -12.31 -3.80
C LYS A 172 15.91 -12.49 -4.74
N PRO A 173 16.11 -12.35 -6.07
CA PRO A 173 15.08 -12.78 -7.01
C PRO A 173 14.93 -14.29 -6.92
N ASP A 174 13.71 -14.75 -6.78
CA ASP A 174 13.39 -16.17 -6.86
C ASP A 174 13.55 -16.68 -8.29
#